data_5c44c8c7ee4976f52029be24cb223f77
#
_entry.id   5c44c8c7ee4976f52029be24cb223f77
#
_cell.length_a   1.000
_cell.length_b   1.000
_cell.length_c   1.000
_cell.angle_alpha   90.00
_cell.angle_beta   90.00
_cell.angle_gamma   90.00
#
_symmetry.space_group_name_H-M   'P 1'
#
loop_
_entity.id
_entity.type
_entity.pdbx_description
1 polymer ?
#
loop_
_entity_poly.entity_id
_entity_poly.type
_entity_poly.pdbx_seq_one_letter_code
_entity_poly.pdbx_strand_id
1 'polypeptide(L)'
;MKKTVDLLPLMSKIEELTGTFKNDFDLNSFEESLVSCMYDFLAPIIQESIESLMHEPVFLSLLKVIGGKKCLKLDGFRLADIHILDGRNVLVSSPYFCKRDKKKSTRKRQKRSKGNNLDCHLGLSRIGIISHFSGNLASEICKMAILSPSIGLARRLLSERGVIINEKTIRNVVRDVGQIGLGNRGSISMGINEQIEGGTLVIGADGGRIRERKDKKGRRKKGQKIRSYHTDWKEPVLFTMYLTDSEGNIDKRFTPVYDATMQGKDYTFKLIKSYLESLDCKNISRIVFVGDGAPWIWSRAEELFNGYFQGKPTFQILDYTHAKQALNEILDLLPKKLQKRGKLIDSFRQRLWVGDIEGIGEMIKVNFKGKQRRMALNKWKNYFLKNKDRMQYSQFKTMRLPQGSGSVESAIRRVINLRLKSCGSFWKKENAEIYLFLRSQLISGRWNVFFENLINRLDDNEYQADIKSNSYLKWAA
;
A
#
# COMPACT_ATOMS: atom_id res chain seq x y z
N MET A 1 -6.10 42.14 13.45
CA MET A 1 -4.96 42.40 14.33
C MET A 1 -4.15 41.11 14.43
N LYS A 2 -2.86 41.14 14.06
CA LYS A 2 -1.96 40.03 14.38
C LYS A 2 -1.75 40.05 15.89
N LYS A 3 -2.33 39.10 16.63
CA LYS A 3 -1.92 38.87 18.01
C LYS A 3 -0.48 38.39 17.97
N THR A 4 0.43 39.14 18.55
CA THR A 4 1.79 38.66 18.83
C THR A 4 1.68 37.56 19.88
N VAL A 5 2.20 36.37 19.56
CA VAL A 5 2.24 35.27 20.50
C VAL A 5 3.18 35.69 21.65
N ASP A 6 2.66 35.73 22.88
CA ASP A 6 3.47 36.03 24.05
C ASP A 6 4.29 34.79 24.43
N LEU A 7 5.61 34.90 24.34
CA LEU A 7 6.57 33.81 24.66
C LEU A 7 6.98 33.80 26.13
N LEU A 8 6.68 34.83 26.91
CA LEU A 8 7.11 34.96 28.32
C LEU A 8 6.64 33.76 29.19
N PRO A 9 5.37 33.29 29.07
CA PRO A 9 4.92 32.13 29.86
C PRO A 9 5.68 30.84 29.52
N LEU A 10 6.04 30.66 28.25
CA LEU A 10 6.83 29.50 27.82
C LEU A 10 8.24 29.55 28.37
N MET A 11 8.91 30.72 28.28
CA MET A 11 10.26 30.92 28.79
C MET A 11 10.32 30.68 30.29
N SER A 12 9.38 31.27 31.06
CA SER A 12 9.28 31.05 32.51
C SER A 12 9.13 29.55 32.88
N LYS A 13 8.29 28.82 32.12
CA LYS A 13 8.12 27.39 32.35
C LYS A 13 9.35 26.56 32.01
N ILE A 14 10.07 26.90 30.97
CA ILE A 14 11.36 26.27 30.61
C ILE A 14 12.40 26.53 31.68
N GLU A 15 12.48 27.73 32.24
CA GLU A 15 13.39 28.06 33.32
C GLU A 15 13.07 27.24 34.59
N GLU A 16 11.80 27.11 34.95
CA GLU A 16 11.34 26.25 36.08
C GLU A 16 11.77 24.80 35.88
N LEU A 17 11.48 24.22 34.69
CA LEU A 17 11.88 22.85 34.36
C LEU A 17 13.40 22.66 34.37
N THR A 18 14.14 23.63 33.88
CA THR A 18 15.62 23.64 33.92
C THR A 18 16.14 23.67 35.36
N GLY A 19 15.50 24.45 36.22
CA GLY A 19 15.81 24.49 37.65
C GLY A 19 15.57 23.15 38.34
N THR A 20 14.43 22.51 38.08
CA THR A 20 14.12 21.17 38.58
C THR A 20 15.13 20.14 38.10
N PHE A 21 15.48 20.13 36.83
CA PHE A 21 16.48 19.22 36.23
C PHE A 21 17.86 19.36 36.92
N LYS A 22 18.29 20.58 37.21
CA LYS A 22 19.58 20.82 37.90
C LYS A 22 19.59 20.26 39.33
N ASN A 23 18.43 20.11 39.97
CA ASN A 23 18.32 19.57 41.31
C ASN A 23 18.19 18.04 41.32
N ASP A 24 17.39 17.50 40.39
CA ASP A 24 17.01 16.07 40.38
C ASP A 24 17.91 15.22 39.50
N PHE A 25 18.67 15.82 38.58
CA PHE A 25 19.56 15.17 37.61
C PHE A 25 18.89 14.06 36.76
N ASP A 26 17.56 14.15 36.58
CA ASP A 26 16.77 13.19 35.79
C ASP A 26 16.46 13.75 34.40
N LEU A 27 17.28 13.37 33.44
CA LEU A 27 17.14 13.79 32.03
C LEU A 27 15.83 13.29 31.41
N ASN A 28 15.38 12.06 31.73
CA ASN A 28 14.17 11.50 31.11
C ASN A 28 12.93 12.32 31.51
N SER A 29 12.75 12.57 32.80
CA SER A 29 11.64 13.41 33.28
C SER A 29 11.71 14.84 32.77
N PHE A 30 12.92 15.39 32.60
CA PHE A 30 13.14 16.72 32.03
C PHE A 30 12.72 16.75 30.54
N GLU A 31 13.17 15.79 29.71
CA GLU A 31 12.80 15.70 28.30
C GLU A 31 11.27 15.55 28.14
N GLU A 32 10.63 14.66 28.86
CA GLU A 32 9.18 14.45 28.82
C GLU A 32 8.41 15.73 29.20
N SER A 33 8.84 16.39 30.28
CA SER A 33 8.22 17.63 30.75
C SER A 33 8.41 18.79 29.78
N LEU A 34 9.58 18.91 29.18
CA LEU A 34 9.90 19.94 28.19
C LEU A 34 9.06 19.73 26.92
N VAL A 35 8.99 18.52 26.40
CA VAL A 35 8.16 18.18 25.23
C VAL A 35 6.68 18.47 25.51
N SER A 36 6.18 18.09 26.68
CA SER A 36 4.80 18.38 27.10
C SER A 36 4.54 19.89 27.15
N CYS A 37 5.43 20.65 27.76
CA CYS A 37 5.34 22.11 27.83
C CYS A 37 5.28 22.76 26.44
N MET A 38 6.13 22.31 25.51
CA MET A 38 6.13 22.80 24.13
C MET A 38 4.79 22.55 23.43
N TYR A 39 4.22 21.37 23.58
CA TYR A 39 2.91 21.06 22.98
C TYR A 39 1.77 21.81 23.64
N ASP A 40 1.79 22.05 24.94
CA ASP A 40 0.81 22.88 25.65
C ASP A 40 0.80 24.31 25.12
N PHE A 41 1.97 24.82 24.76
CA PHE A 41 2.12 26.12 24.14
C PHE A 41 1.67 26.14 22.67
N LEU A 42 1.96 25.08 21.89
CA LEU A 42 1.62 24.99 20.46
C LEU A 42 0.12 24.79 20.21
N ALA A 43 -0.57 24.06 21.06
CA ALA A 43 -1.98 23.70 20.86
C ALA A 43 -2.91 24.93 20.70
N PRO A 44 -2.88 25.97 21.56
CA PRO A 44 -3.69 27.15 21.38
C PRO A 44 -3.29 27.98 20.14
N ILE A 45 -2.01 27.99 19.74
CA ILE A 45 -1.57 28.65 18.53
C ILE A 45 -2.16 27.97 17.29
N ILE A 46 -2.13 26.63 17.24
CA ILE A 46 -2.72 25.85 16.16
C ILE A 46 -4.22 26.09 16.11
N GLN A 47 -4.91 26.08 17.27
CA GLN A 47 -6.34 26.35 17.34
C GLN A 47 -6.68 27.74 16.78
N GLU A 48 -6.03 28.80 17.26
CA GLU A 48 -6.27 30.17 16.82
C GLU A 48 -5.95 30.34 15.32
N SER A 49 -4.88 29.72 14.84
CA SER A 49 -4.51 29.76 13.42
C SER A 49 -5.58 29.13 12.54
N ILE A 50 -6.12 27.97 12.93
CA ILE A 50 -7.20 27.32 12.19
C ILE A 50 -8.48 28.16 12.26
N GLU A 51 -8.87 28.67 13.42
CA GLU A 51 -10.07 29.50 13.56
C GLU A 51 -9.97 30.80 12.76
N SER A 52 -8.81 31.47 12.80
CA SER A 52 -8.55 32.66 11.98
C SER A 52 -8.78 32.37 10.50
N LEU A 53 -8.22 31.27 9.98
CA LEU A 53 -8.42 30.86 8.59
C LEU A 53 -9.89 30.53 8.29
N MET A 54 -10.60 29.85 9.21
CA MET A 54 -12.01 29.48 9.02
C MET A 54 -12.94 30.71 8.93
N HIS A 55 -12.54 31.81 9.52
CA HIS A 55 -13.28 33.10 9.49
C HIS A 55 -12.81 34.07 8.38
N GLU A 56 -11.75 33.72 7.64
CA GLU A 56 -11.24 34.57 6.57
C GLU A 56 -12.25 34.69 5.41
N PRO A 57 -12.62 35.90 4.97
CA PRO A 57 -13.65 36.08 3.94
C PRO A 57 -13.34 35.40 2.60
N VAL A 58 -12.07 35.39 2.18
CA VAL A 58 -11.62 34.74 0.95
C VAL A 58 -11.80 33.23 1.05
N PHE A 59 -11.37 32.64 2.16
CA PHE A 59 -11.50 31.20 2.41
C PHE A 59 -12.97 30.79 2.51
N LEU A 60 -13.80 31.54 3.20
CA LEU A 60 -15.26 31.30 3.28
C LEU A 60 -15.94 31.38 1.90
N SER A 61 -15.53 32.34 1.06
CA SER A 61 -16.05 32.40 -0.31
C SER A 61 -15.68 31.17 -1.13
N LEU A 62 -14.45 30.71 -1.03
CA LEU A 62 -14.00 29.46 -1.63
C LEU A 62 -14.85 28.26 -1.16
N LEU A 63 -15.05 28.13 0.17
CA LEU A 63 -15.85 27.04 0.74
C LEU A 63 -17.32 27.09 0.29
N LYS A 64 -17.92 28.28 0.10
CA LYS A 64 -19.28 28.44 -0.46
C LYS A 64 -19.35 27.94 -1.90
N VAL A 65 -18.33 28.20 -2.73
CA VAL A 65 -18.25 27.68 -4.11
C VAL A 65 -18.17 26.16 -4.10
N ILE A 66 -17.26 25.58 -3.29
CA ILE A 66 -17.11 24.14 -3.13
C ILE A 66 -18.42 23.51 -2.62
N GLY A 67 -19.02 24.10 -1.58
CA GLY A 67 -20.29 23.66 -1.03
C GLY A 67 -21.42 23.70 -2.07
N GLY A 68 -21.49 24.75 -2.89
CA GLY A 68 -22.47 24.87 -3.99
C GLY A 68 -22.36 23.74 -5.01
N LYS A 69 -21.14 23.36 -5.43
CA LYS A 69 -20.90 22.20 -6.32
C LYS A 69 -21.36 20.90 -5.69
N LYS A 70 -21.24 20.75 -4.37
CA LYS A 70 -21.71 19.55 -3.61
C LYS A 70 -23.19 19.63 -3.19
N CYS A 71 -23.95 20.61 -3.68
CA CYS A 71 -25.34 20.86 -3.27
C CYS A 71 -25.49 21.07 -1.75
N LEU A 72 -24.49 21.67 -1.11
CA LEU A 72 -24.47 22.02 0.30
C LEU A 72 -24.67 23.53 0.48
N LYS A 73 -25.26 23.92 1.60
CA LYS A 73 -25.45 25.33 2.02
C LYS A 73 -24.77 25.55 3.35
N LEU A 74 -24.13 26.69 3.52
CA LEU A 74 -23.58 27.11 4.81
C LEU A 74 -24.70 27.27 5.84
N ASP A 75 -24.57 26.61 6.99
CA ASP A 75 -25.51 26.57 8.12
C ASP A 75 -24.87 27.14 9.39
N GLY A 76 -24.05 28.17 9.24
CA GLY A 76 -23.34 28.83 10.33
C GLY A 76 -22.02 28.16 10.68
N PHE A 77 -21.56 28.40 11.93
CA PHE A 77 -20.34 27.84 12.48
C PHE A 77 -20.67 26.85 13.59
N ARG A 78 -19.88 25.78 13.69
CA ARG A 78 -20.01 24.79 14.77
C ARG A 78 -18.63 24.39 15.28
N LEU A 79 -18.57 24.05 16.56
CA LEU A 79 -17.36 23.53 17.16
C LEU A 79 -17.06 22.13 16.66
N ALA A 80 -15.83 21.91 16.26
CA ALA A 80 -15.29 20.64 15.86
C ALA A 80 -14.08 20.31 16.73
N ASP A 81 -14.06 19.08 17.19
CA ASP A 81 -13.02 18.51 18.01
C ASP A 81 -11.93 17.90 17.12
N ILE A 82 -10.70 18.34 17.24
CA ILE A 82 -9.59 17.94 16.38
C ILE A 82 -8.42 17.47 17.23
N HIS A 83 -7.91 16.29 16.93
CA HIS A 83 -6.69 15.77 17.52
C HIS A 83 -5.47 16.18 16.67
N ILE A 84 -4.48 16.77 17.31
CA ILE A 84 -3.19 17.16 16.68
C ILE A 84 -2.10 16.15 16.97
N LEU A 85 -0.89 16.37 16.44
CA LEU A 85 0.18 15.35 16.32
C LEU A 85 0.57 14.66 17.63
N ASP A 86 0.53 15.33 18.75
CA ASP A 86 0.84 14.80 20.09
C ASP A 86 -0.35 14.11 20.79
N GLY A 87 -1.50 14.02 20.11
CA GLY A 87 -2.74 13.46 20.65
C GLY A 87 -3.60 14.46 21.42
N ARG A 88 -3.13 15.68 21.64
CA ARG A 88 -3.93 16.75 22.25
C ARG A 88 -5.13 17.11 21.40
N ASN A 89 -6.15 17.59 22.08
CA ASN A 89 -7.42 17.93 21.50
C ASN A 89 -7.58 19.45 21.45
N VAL A 90 -7.90 19.99 20.29
CA VAL A 90 -8.23 21.40 20.10
C VAL A 90 -9.66 21.54 19.60
N LEU A 91 -10.40 22.49 20.18
CA LEU A 91 -11.80 22.74 19.84
C LEU A 91 -11.89 23.96 18.92
N VAL A 92 -12.21 23.73 17.65
CA VAL A 92 -12.15 24.75 16.60
C VAL A 92 -13.54 25.14 16.12
N SER A 93 -13.83 26.44 16.03
CA SER A 93 -15.02 26.95 15.37
C SER A 93 -14.84 26.90 13.85
N SER A 94 -15.65 26.08 13.17
CA SER A 94 -15.53 25.84 11.74
C SER A 94 -16.86 26.01 10.99
N PRO A 95 -16.84 26.54 9.74
CA PRO A 95 -18.03 26.65 8.91
C PRO A 95 -18.68 25.27 8.69
N TYR A 96 -19.95 25.19 9.00
CA TYR A 96 -20.74 23.97 8.88
C TYR A 96 -21.67 24.05 7.68
N PHE A 97 -21.65 23.03 6.82
CA PHE A 97 -22.44 22.94 5.62
C PHE A 97 -23.48 21.81 5.74
N CYS A 98 -24.70 22.07 5.30
CA CYS A 98 -25.76 21.05 5.29
C CYS A 98 -26.39 20.90 3.89
N LYS A 99 -27.03 19.78 3.62
CA LYS A 99 -27.79 19.58 2.37
C LYS A 99 -28.93 20.59 2.30
N ARG A 100 -29.13 21.22 1.13
CA ARG A 100 -30.33 22.00 0.88
C ARG A 100 -31.54 21.10 1.04
N ASP A 101 -32.42 21.41 1.99
CA ASP A 101 -33.67 20.69 2.18
C ASP A 101 -34.51 20.76 0.88
N LYS A 102 -34.72 19.66 0.21
CA LYS A 102 -35.83 19.48 -0.69
C LYS A 102 -37.06 19.44 0.19
N LYS A 103 -37.94 20.45 0.07
CA LYS A 103 -39.26 20.67 0.72
C LYS A 103 -39.61 19.61 1.79
N LYS A 104 -39.83 20.07 3.03
CA LYS A 104 -40.30 19.27 4.16
C LYS A 104 -41.46 18.34 3.70
N SER A 105 -41.17 17.09 3.44
CA SER A 105 -42.19 16.06 3.43
C SER A 105 -42.45 15.70 4.90
N THR A 106 -43.60 16.09 5.37
CA THR A 106 -44.19 15.64 6.62
C THR A 106 -44.16 14.13 6.69
N ARG A 107 -43.63 13.59 7.79
CA ARG A 107 -43.63 12.20 8.27
C ARG A 107 -42.43 11.33 7.94
N LYS A 108 -41.60 11.27 8.86
CA LYS A 108 -40.92 10.21 9.62
C LYS A 108 -39.65 10.79 10.18
N ARG A 109 -39.49 10.84 11.50
CA ARG A 109 -38.24 11.04 12.19
C ARG A 109 -37.23 10.01 11.66
N GLN A 110 -36.50 10.38 10.61
CA GLN A 110 -35.32 9.63 10.26
C GLN A 110 -34.39 9.70 11.48
N LYS A 111 -34.04 8.54 12.03
CA LYS A 111 -32.98 8.43 13.04
C LYS A 111 -31.84 9.25 12.55
N ARG A 112 -31.53 10.39 13.21
CA ARG A 112 -30.31 11.14 12.99
C ARG A 112 -29.17 10.13 13.07
N SER A 113 -28.49 9.89 11.97
CA SER A 113 -27.26 9.13 12.01
C SER A 113 -26.33 9.88 12.97
N LYS A 114 -26.02 9.26 14.10
CA LYS A 114 -24.97 9.69 15.01
C LYS A 114 -23.62 9.46 14.32
N GLY A 115 -23.32 10.22 13.30
CA GLY A 115 -22.03 10.28 12.67
C GLY A 115 -21.63 11.74 12.64
N ASN A 116 -20.57 12.10 13.31
CA ASN A 116 -19.89 13.36 13.11
C ASN A 116 -19.39 13.34 11.66
N ASN A 117 -20.19 13.85 10.74
CA ASN A 117 -19.82 13.92 9.34
C ASN A 117 -18.90 15.13 9.18
N LEU A 118 -17.59 14.91 9.16
CA LEU A 118 -16.62 15.88 8.67
C LEU A 118 -16.99 16.39 7.25
N ASP A 119 -17.75 15.62 6.50
CA ASP A 119 -18.35 16.02 5.22
C ASP A 119 -19.13 17.34 5.30
N CYS A 120 -19.49 17.77 6.51
CA CYS A 120 -20.17 19.04 6.78
C CYS A 120 -19.21 20.18 7.17
N HIS A 121 -17.97 19.88 7.58
CA HIS A 121 -16.92 20.83 7.91
C HIS A 121 -15.92 20.93 6.74
N LEU A 122 -16.36 21.46 5.59
CA LEU A 122 -15.55 21.49 4.36
C LEU A 122 -14.19 22.16 4.56
N GLY A 123 -14.12 23.22 5.40
CA GLY A 123 -12.87 23.90 5.71
C GLY A 123 -11.85 23.01 6.39
N LEU A 124 -12.28 22.13 7.30
CA LEU A 124 -11.38 21.20 7.99
C LEU A 124 -10.80 20.15 7.04
N SER A 125 -11.62 19.61 6.16
CA SER A 125 -11.12 18.68 5.12
C SER A 125 -10.12 19.39 4.21
N ARG A 126 -10.39 20.67 3.85
CA ARG A 126 -9.50 21.49 2.99
C ARG A 126 -8.10 21.67 3.58
N ILE A 127 -7.97 21.77 4.88
CA ILE A 127 -6.68 21.90 5.56
C ILE A 127 -6.07 20.55 5.96
N GLY A 128 -6.57 19.43 5.45
CA GLY A 128 -5.98 18.11 5.67
C GLY A 128 -6.41 17.40 6.94
N ILE A 129 -7.54 17.77 7.55
CA ILE A 129 -8.10 17.03 8.70
C ILE A 129 -8.85 15.78 8.18
N ILE A 130 -8.47 14.61 8.68
CA ILE A 130 -9.04 13.30 8.32
C ILE A 130 -9.64 12.68 9.57
N SER A 131 -10.94 12.38 9.58
CA SER A 131 -11.62 11.68 10.70
C SER A 131 -11.36 12.33 12.08
N HIS A 132 -11.31 13.66 12.15
CA HIS A 132 -10.97 14.48 13.34
C HIS A 132 -9.48 14.46 13.76
N PHE A 133 -8.59 13.95 12.92
CA PHE A 133 -7.15 13.94 13.17
C PHE A 133 -6.43 14.84 12.17
N SER A 134 -5.42 15.56 12.63
CA SER A 134 -4.50 16.26 11.72
C SER A 134 -3.88 15.26 10.76
N GLY A 135 -3.52 15.69 9.55
CA GLY A 135 -2.92 14.82 8.54
C GLY A 135 -1.70 14.06 9.09
N ASN A 136 -0.82 14.76 9.82
CA ASN A 136 0.35 14.13 10.43
C ASN A 136 -0.03 13.05 11.45
N LEU A 137 -1.00 13.31 12.33
CA LEU A 137 -1.44 12.32 13.31
C LEU A 137 -2.16 11.14 12.64
N ALA A 138 -2.99 11.39 11.61
CA ALA A 138 -3.61 10.33 10.82
C ALA A 138 -2.56 9.43 10.12
N SER A 139 -1.47 10.03 9.62
CA SER A 139 -0.32 9.32 9.07
C SER A 139 0.33 8.41 10.10
N GLU A 140 0.64 8.93 11.30
CA GLU A 140 1.23 8.14 12.39
C GLU A 140 0.33 6.99 12.85
N ILE A 141 -0.97 7.25 13.03
CA ILE A 141 -1.95 6.21 13.37
C ILE A 141 -1.95 5.10 12.29
N CYS A 142 -1.95 5.48 11.01
CA CYS A 142 -1.90 4.50 9.92
C CYS A 142 -0.60 3.70 9.92
N LYS A 143 0.57 4.33 10.03
CA LYS A 143 1.87 3.66 10.09
C LYS A 143 1.91 2.64 11.24
N MET A 144 1.53 3.05 12.46
CA MET A 144 1.48 2.16 13.61
C MET A 144 0.54 0.97 13.38
N ALA A 145 -0.66 1.21 12.84
CA ALA A 145 -1.65 0.16 12.60
C ALA A 145 -1.22 -0.87 11.56
N ILE A 146 -0.57 -0.43 10.47
CA ILE A 146 -0.17 -1.31 9.36
C ILE A 146 1.15 -2.03 9.60
N LEU A 147 2.04 -1.48 10.43
CA LEU A 147 3.31 -2.11 10.82
C LEU A 147 3.16 -3.07 11.99
N SER A 148 2.36 -2.72 12.97
CA SER A 148 2.18 -3.56 14.17
C SER A 148 1.52 -4.90 13.86
N PRO A 149 1.89 -5.98 14.54
CA PRO A 149 1.25 -7.30 14.42
C PRO A 149 -0.25 -7.28 14.72
N SER A 150 -0.72 -6.38 15.58
CA SER A 150 -2.13 -6.23 15.94
C SER A 150 -2.51 -4.77 16.16
N ILE A 151 -3.82 -4.47 16.06
CA ILE A 151 -4.34 -3.13 16.41
C ILE A 151 -4.19 -2.85 17.91
N GLY A 152 -4.29 -3.87 18.75
CA GLY A 152 -4.06 -3.71 20.19
C GLY A 152 -2.64 -3.25 20.51
N LEU A 153 -1.62 -3.80 19.80
CA LEU A 153 -0.24 -3.33 19.96
C LEU A 153 -0.06 -1.91 19.40
N ALA A 154 -0.64 -1.62 18.24
CA ALA A 154 -0.61 -0.27 17.68
C ALA A 154 -1.23 0.76 18.65
N ARG A 155 -2.35 0.43 19.30
CA ARG A 155 -2.97 1.27 20.32
C ARG A 155 -2.04 1.52 21.52
N ARG A 156 -1.35 0.47 21.98
CA ARG A 156 -0.39 0.60 23.11
C ARG A 156 0.76 1.54 22.73
N LEU A 157 1.40 1.33 21.58
CA LEU A 157 2.49 2.18 21.09
C LEU A 157 2.07 3.64 20.88
N LEU A 158 0.83 3.87 20.41
CA LEU A 158 0.27 5.22 20.32
C LEU A 158 0.03 5.84 21.69
N SER A 159 -0.47 5.05 22.67
CA SER A 159 -0.70 5.51 24.04
C SER A 159 0.61 5.90 24.74
N GLU A 160 1.70 5.19 24.51
CA GLU A 160 3.05 5.51 25.01
C GLU A 160 3.59 6.84 24.45
N ARG A 161 3.03 7.32 23.35
CA ARG A 161 3.33 8.62 22.71
C ARG A 161 2.30 9.70 23.01
N GLY A 162 1.45 9.51 24.04
CA GLY A 162 0.41 10.46 24.42
C GLY A 162 -0.89 10.36 23.60
N VAL A 163 -0.95 9.55 22.53
CA VAL A 163 -2.13 9.43 21.65
C VAL A 163 -3.11 8.39 22.19
N ILE A 164 -4.06 8.83 23.03
CA ILE A 164 -5.01 7.96 23.72
C ILE A 164 -6.29 7.79 22.88
N ILE A 165 -6.33 6.75 22.06
CA ILE A 165 -7.47 6.42 21.19
C ILE A 165 -7.84 4.93 21.29
N ASN A 166 -9.10 4.59 20.98
CA ASN A 166 -9.55 3.20 21.00
C ASN A 166 -9.27 2.50 19.66
N GLU A 167 -9.27 1.16 19.69
CA GLU A 167 -9.00 0.35 18.49
C GLU A 167 -10.00 0.58 17.34
N LYS A 168 -11.26 0.93 17.65
CA LYS A 168 -12.27 1.22 16.62
C LYS A 168 -11.91 2.50 15.87
N THR A 169 -11.44 3.51 16.59
CA THR A 169 -10.97 4.77 16.01
C THR A 169 -9.77 4.53 15.08
N ILE A 170 -8.77 3.75 15.53
CA ILE A 170 -7.62 3.36 14.70
C ILE A 170 -8.09 2.69 13.40
N ARG A 171 -9.01 1.71 13.50
CA ARG A 171 -9.55 1.03 12.31
C ARG A 171 -10.30 1.98 11.38
N ASN A 172 -11.00 2.98 11.93
CA ASN A 172 -11.71 3.97 11.12
C ASN A 172 -10.72 4.86 10.37
N VAL A 173 -9.70 5.40 11.03
CA VAL A 173 -8.68 6.23 10.38
C VAL A 173 -7.98 5.46 9.25
N VAL A 174 -7.54 4.23 9.52
CA VAL A 174 -6.90 3.37 8.49
C VAL A 174 -7.83 3.10 7.33
N ARG A 175 -9.12 2.87 7.60
CA ARG A 175 -10.12 2.67 6.53
C ARG A 175 -10.30 3.93 5.70
N ASP A 176 -10.47 5.08 6.33
CA ASP A 176 -10.77 6.32 5.64
C ASP A 176 -9.57 6.76 4.79
N VAL A 177 -8.35 6.74 5.33
CA VAL A 177 -7.10 6.97 4.57
C VAL A 177 -6.95 5.95 3.43
N GLY A 178 -7.20 4.67 3.71
CA GLY A 178 -7.08 3.62 2.71
C GLY A 178 -8.10 3.75 1.57
N GLN A 179 -9.33 4.15 1.87
CA GLN A 179 -10.38 4.36 0.84
C GLN A 179 -10.04 5.51 -0.08
N ILE A 180 -9.53 6.63 0.46
CA ILE A 180 -9.05 7.77 -0.34
C ILE A 180 -7.94 7.30 -1.28
N GLY A 181 -6.96 6.56 -0.75
CA GLY A 181 -5.84 6.05 -1.52
C GLY A 181 -6.26 5.08 -2.62
N LEU A 182 -7.19 4.15 -2.33
CA LEU A 182 -7.69 3.18 -3.30
C LEU A 182 -8.47 3.83 -4.45
N GLY A 183 -9.18 4.93 -4.21
CA GLY A 183 -9.90 5.68 -5.24
C GLY A 183 -8.99 6.30 -6.28
N ASN A 184 -7.76 6.64 -5.91
CA ASN A 184 -6.76 7.28 -6.77
C ASN A 184 -5.53 6.40 -7.03
N ARG A 185 -5.71 5.08 -6.91
CA ARG A 185 -4.65 4.09 -7.03
C ARG A 185 -3.95 4.18 -8.40
N GLY A 186 -2.63 4.11 -8.40
CA GLY A 186 -1.81 4.29 -9.59
C GLY A 186 -1.19 5.69 -9.71
N SER A 187 -1.95 6.74 -9.43
CA SER A 187 -1.44 8.11 -9.51
C SER A 187 -1.08 8.73 -8.15
N ILE A 188 -1.80 8.35 -7.08
CA ILE A 188 -1.64 8.99 -5.76
C ILE A 188 -0.27 8.77 -5.11
N SER A 189 0.42 7.70 -5.49
CA SER A 189 1.75 7.36 -4.96
C SER A 189 2.90 7.84 -5.84
N MET A 190 2.60 8.59 -6.90
CA MET A 190 3.59 9.11 -7.84
C MET A 190 3.90 10.58 -7.54
N GLY A 191 5.18 10.95 -7.67
CA GLY A 191 5.60 12.35 -7.64
C GLY A 191 5.07 13.12 -8.86
N ILE A 192 4.94 14.42 -8.71
CA ILE A 192 4.57 15.29 -9.83
C ILE A 192 5.71 15.23 -10.87
N ASN A 193 5.38 14.88 -12.13
CA ASN A 193 6.34 14.73 -13.20
C ASN A 193 7.48 13.73 -12.92
N GLU A 194 7.20 12.67 -12.17
CA GLU A 194 8.17 11.61 -11.91
C GLU A 194 8.55 10.93 -13.24
N GLN A 195 9.81 11.10 -13.65
CA GLN A 195 10.34 10.59 -14.91
C GLN A 195 11.25 9.41 -14.66
N ILE A 196 11.25 8.47 -15.61
CA ILE A 196 12.20 7.37 -15.62
C ILE A 196 13.14 7.59 -16.81
N GLU A 197 14.42 7.83 -16.54
CA GLU A 197 15.43 8.08 -17.54
C GLU A 197 16.47 6.97 -17.59
N GLY A 198 16.74 6.51 -18.79
CA GLY A 198 17.76 5.48 -19.04
C GLY A 198 17.44 4.15 -18.39
N GLY A 199 18.44 3.29 -18.30
CA GLY A 199 18.35 2.03 -17.55
C GLY A 199 17.34 1.00 -18.08
N THR A 200 17.08 0.01 -17.24
CA THR A 200 16.12 -1.07 -17.50
C THR A 200 14.99 -1.02 -16.48
N LEU A 201 13.76 -0.84 -16.94
CA LEU A 201 12.58 -1.00 -16.08
C LEU A 201 12.30 -2.48 -15.87
N VAL A 202 12.35 -2.92 -14.64
CA VAL A 202 12.04 -4.30 -14.25
C VAL A 202 10.67 -4.34 -13.58
N ILE A 203 9.78 -5.15 -14.13
CA ILE A 203 8.45 -5.41 -13.60
C ILE A 203 8.40 -6.86 -13.18
N GLY A 204 7.91 -7.13 -11.98
CA GLY A 204 7.69 -8.48 -11.50
C GLY A 204 6.35 -8.61 -10.80
N ALA A 205 5.71 -9.76 -10.92
CA ALA A 205 4.45 -10.05 -10.23
C ALA A 205 4.41 -11.49 -9.75
N ASP A 206 3.87 -11.67 -8.53
CA ASP A 206 3.71 -13.00 -7.95
C ASP A 206 2.56 -13.01 -6.92
N GLY A 207 2.08 -14.21 -6.57
CA GLY A 207 0.99 -14.46 -5.63
C GLY A 207 1.46 -14.61 -4.19
N GLY A 208 0.81 -13.88 -3.26
CA GLY A 208 0.92 -14.16 -1.84
C GLY A 208 -0.20 -15.09 -1.36
N ARG A 209 -0.27 -15.35 -0.05
CA ARG A 209 -1.32 -16.22 0.50
C ARG A 209 -1.82 -15.70 1.84
N ILE A 210 -3.13 -15.42 1.95
CA ILE A 210 -3.77 -14.97 3.20
C ILE A 210 -5.06 -15.72 3.46
N ARG A 211 -5.57 -15.66 4.70
CA ARG A 211 -6.87 -16.22 5.06
C ARG A 211 -7.95 -15.17 4.97
N GLU A 212 -8.87 -15.31 4.02
CA GLU A 212 -10.06 -14.49 3.92
C GLU A 212 -11.13 -14.98 4.90
N ARG A 213 -11.79 -14.03 5.55
CA ARG A 213 -12.95 -14.28 6.42
C ARG A 213 -14.22 -13.85 5.70
N LYS A 214 -15.20 -14.77 5.59
CA LYS A 214 -16.54 -14.52 5.08
C LYS A 214 -17.56 -14.77 6.16
N ASP A 215 -18.33 -13.75 6.53
CA ASP A 215 -19.38 -13.90 7.53
C ASP A 215 -20.46 -14.87 7.01
N LYS A 216 -20.92 -15.81 7.86
CA LYS A 216 -22.02 -16.73 7.52
C LYS A 216 -23.31 -15.96 7.32
N LYS A 217 -24.10 -16.36 6.33
CA LYS A 217 -25.47 -15.85 6.14
C LYS A 217 -26.36 -16.29 7.29
N GLY A 218 -27.40 -15.50 7.59
CA GLY A 218 -28.39 -15.81 8.62
C GLY A 218 -28.29 -14.93 9.88
N ARG A 219 -29.15 -15.20 10.85
CA ARG A 219 -29.20 -14.46 12.12
C ARG A 219 -28.02 -14.86 13.03
N ARG A 220 -27.50 -13.91 13.83
CA ARG A 220 -26.56 -14.23 14.90
C ARG A 220 -27.21 -15.20 15.90
N LYS A 221 -26.45 -16.18 16.38
CA LYS A 221 -26.89 -17.00 17.49
C LYS A 221 -27.08 -16.12 18.74
N LYS A 222 -28.10 -16.43 19.54
CA LYS A 222 -28.38 -15.72 20.80
C LYS A 222 -27.14 -15.78 21.69
N GLY A 223 -26.71 -14.66 22.27
CA GLY A 223 -25.50 -14.57 23.11
C GLY A 223 -24.18 -14.31 22.38
N GLN A 224 -24.09 -14.48 21.06
CA GLN A 224 -22.86 -14.19 20.32
C GLN A 224 -22.74 -12.71 19.95
N LYS A 225 -21.61 -12.08 20.31
CA LYS A 225 -21.28 -10.69 19.91
C LYS A 225 -20.92 -10.57 18.43
N ILE A 226 -20.36 -11.62 17.81
CA ILE A 226 -19.83 -11.64 16.45
C ILE A 226 -20.52 -12.75 15.65
N ARG A 227 -20.82 -12.53 14.36
CA ARG A 227 -21.33 -13.58 13.48
C ARG A 227 -20.30 -14.67 13.26
N SER A 228 -20.75 -15.92 13.17
CA SER A 228 -19.90 -17.02 12.71
C SER A 228 -19.42 -16.75 11.29
N TYR A 229 -18.24 -17.25 10.94
CA TYR A 229 -17.61 -17.01 9.64
C TYR A 229 -16.97 -18.29 9.10
N HIS A 230 -16.75 -18.31 7.79
CA HIS A 230 -15.88 -19.26 7.09
C HIS A 230 -14.55 -18.60 6.81
N THR A 231 -13.52 -19.41 6.69
CA THR A 231 -12.19 -18.95 6.29
C THR A 231 -11.73 -19.73 5.07
N ASP A 232 -11.32 -19.01 4.04
CA ASP A 232 -10.73 -19.57 2.83
C ASP A 232 -9.35 -19.00 2.61
N TRP A 233 -8.44 -19.80 2.04
CA TRP A 233 -7.19 -19.26 1.53
C TRP A 233 -7.45 -18.49 0.23
N LYS A 234 -6.88 -17.29 0.15
CA LYS A 234 -6.92 -16.44 -1.03
C LYS A 234 -5.50 -16.00 -1.40
N GLU A 235 -5.32 -15.76 -2.68
CA GLU A 235 -4.06 -15.38 -3.27
C GLU A 235 -4.13 -13.90 -3.72
N PRO A 236 -3.75 -12.95 -2.86
CA PRO A 236 -3.48 -11.59 -3.33
C PRO A 236 -2.29 -11.62 -4.27
N VAL A 237 -2.36 -10.86 -5.36
CA VAL A 237 -1.25 -10.69 -6.29
C VAL A 237 -0.56 -9.38 -5.97
N LEU A 238 0.76 -9.45 -5.82
CA LEU A 238 1.65 -8.31 -5.62
C LEU A 238 2.50 -8.11 -6.87
N PHE A 239 2.75 -6.87 -7.24
CA PHE A 239 3.74 -6.53 -8.25
C PHE A 239 4.74 -5.51 -7.71
N THR A 240 5.91 -5.50 -8.32
CA THR A 240 6.97 -4.53 -8.09
C THR A 240 7.43 -3.93 -9.41
N MET A 241 7.80 -2.66 -9.39
CA MET A 241 8.47 -1.98 -10.50
C MET A 241 9.69 -1.25 -9.93
N TYR A 242 10.85 -1.46 -10.53
CA TYR A 242 12.09 -0.79 -10.15
C TYR A 242 12.98 -0.58 -11.36
N LEU A 243 13.92 0.34 -11.24
CA LEU A 243 14.87 0.65 -12.30
C LEU A 243 16.24 0.05 -11.97
N THR A 244 16.93 -0.46 -13.00
CA THR A 244 18.36 -0.81 -12.91
C THR A 244 19.18 0.05 -13.85
N ASP A 245 20.42 0.34 -13.46
CA ASP A 245 21.39 1.05 -14.27
C ASP A 245 21.96 0.17 -15.41
N SER A 246 22.95 0.69 -16.15
CA SER A 246 23.64 -0.02 -17.23
C SER A 246 24.39 -1.27 -16.74
N GLU A 247 24.82 -1.27 -15.47
CA GLU A 247 25.56 -2.38 -14.87
C GLU A 247 24.61 -3.44 -14.25
N GLY A 248 23.30 -3.19 -14.24
CA GLY A 248 22.28 -4.08 -13.67
C GLY A 248 22.05 -3.90 -12.18
N ASN A 249 22.61 -2.85 -11.55
CA ASN A 249 22.37 -2.53 -10.16
C ASN A 249 21.07 -1.72 -10.02
N ILE A 250 20.43 -1.80 -8.86
CA ILE A 250 19.21 -1.02 -8.58
C ILE A 250 19.54 0.47 -8.59
N ASP A 251 18.88 1.23 -9.45
CA ASP A 251 19.00 2.68 -9.50
C ASP A 251 18.21 3.31 -8.35
N LYS A 252 18.94 3.85 -7.36
CA LYS A 252 18.36 4.45 -6.16
C LYS A 252 17.68 5.81 -6.40
N ARG A 253 17.86 6.41 -7.58
CA ARG A 253 17.16 7.66 -7.96
C ARG A 253 15.69 7.43 -8.18
N PHE A 254 15.29 6.22 -8.56
CA PHE A 254 13.91 5.82 -8.70
C PHE A 254 13.43 5.05 -7.45
N THR A 255 12.48 5.59 -6.72
CA THR A 255 11.85 4.87 -5.61
C THR A 255 10.98 3.75 -6.16
N PRO A 256 11.20 2.47 -5.78
CA PRO A 256 10.43 1.35 -6.31
C PRO A 256 8.92 1.53 -6.11
N VAL A 257 8.13 1.03 -7.05
CA VAL A 257 6.67 0.92 -6.91
C VAL A 257 6.34 -0.47 -6.44
N TYR A 258 5.61 -0.59 -5.34
CA TYR A 258 4.96 -1.82 -4.90
C TYR A 258 3.45 -1.59 -4.83
N ASP A 259 2.69 -2.56 -5.29
CA ASP A 259 1.26 -2.61 -5.01
C ASP A 259 0.74 -4.05 -5.01
N ALA A 260 -0.35 -4.29 -4.28
CA ALA A 260 -0.92 -5.62 -4.14
C ALA A 260 -2.44 -5.57 -4.03
N THR A 261 -3.14 -6.55 -4.58
CA THR A 261 -4.60 -6.57 -4.64
C THR A 261 -5.21 -7.95 -4.42
N MET A 262 -6.41 -7.98 -3.82
CA MET A 262 -7.27 -9.15 -3.69
C MET A 262 -8.16 -9.40 -4.92
N GLN A 263 -8.08 -8.55 -5.94
CA GLN A 263 -9.01 -8.57 -7.07
C GLN A 263 -8.57 -9.47 -8.21
N GLY A 264 -7.38 -10.11 -8.04
CA GLY A 264 -6.88 -11.10 -8.98
C GLY A 264 -6.05 -10.51 -10.11
N LYS A 265 -5.68 -11.41 -11.01
CA LYS A 265 -4.61 -11.23 -12.00
C LYS A 265 -4.89 -10.12 -13.02
N ASP A 266 -6.10 -10.08 -13.56
CA ASP A 266 -6.48 -9.05 -14.55
C ASP A 266 -6.45 -7.64 -13.97
N TYR A 267 -6.90 -7.51 -12.72
CA TYR A 267 -6.86 -6.22 -12.05
C TYR A 267 -5.41 -5.79 -11.71
N THR A 268 -4.54 -6.74 -11.38
CA THR A 268 -3.11 -6.45 -11.17
C THR A 268 -2.48 -5.80 -12.40
N PHE A 269 -2.75 -6.33 -13.59
CA PHE A 269 -2.22 -5.75 -14.82
C PHE A 269 -2.86 -4.40 -15.18
N LYS A 270 -4.14 -4.19 -14.83
CA LYS A 270 -4.76 -2.86 -14.92
C LYS A 270 -4.07 -1.84 -14.00
N LEU A 271 -3.68 -2.27 -12.79
CA LEU A 271 -2.91 -1.42 -11.89
C LEU A 271 -1.51 -1.11 -12.44
N ILE A 272 -0.77 -2.12 -12.89
CA ILE A 272 0.55 -1.91 -13.55
C ILE A 272 0.42 -0.87 -14.65
N LYS A 273 -0.60 -1.00 -15.51
CA LYS A 273 -0.92 -0.05 -16.58
C LYS A 273 -1.12 1.37 -16.04
N SER A 274 -1.98 1.53 -15.01
CA SER A 274 -2.26 2.83 -14.39
C SER A 274 -1.00 3.49 -13.80
N TYR A 275 -0.09 2.70 -13.22
CA TYR A 275 1.20 3.21 -12.74
C TYR A 275 2.10 3.64 -13.88
N LEU A 276 2.15 2.88 -14.97
CA LEU A 276 2.92 3.23 -16.18
C LEU A 276 2.39 4.50 -16.86
N GLU A 277 1.06 4.70 -16.85
CA GLU A 277 0.42 5.93 -17.35
C GLU A 277 0.80 7.17 -16.52
N SER A 278 1.10 6.97 -15.24
CA SER A 278 1.52 8.03 -14.33
C SER A 278 3.03 8.29 -14.34
N LEU A 279 3.81 7.45 -15.04
CA LEU A 279 5.25 7.55 -15.17
C LEU A 279 5.61 7.96 -16.60
N ASP A 280 6.48 8.95 -16.78
CA ASP A 280 7.05 9.22 -18.09
C ASP A 280 8.14 8.19 -18.42
N CYS A 281 7.76 7.18 -19.22
CA CYS A 281 8.63 6.08 -19.62
C CYS A 281 9.33 6.31 -20.97
N LYS A 282 9.32 7.53 -21.53
CA LYS A 282 9.84 7.78 -22.89
C LYS A 282 11.33 7.45 -23.04
N ASN A 283 12.11 7.73 -22.01
CA ASN A 283 13.57 7.59 -22.04
C ASN A 283 14.09 6.26 -21.48
N ILE A 284 13.23 5.29 -21.19
CA ILE A 284 13.66 3.95 -20.76
C ILE A 284 14.37 3.23 -21.91
N SER A 285 15.52 2.61 -21.61
CA SER A 285 16.32 1.89 -22.60
C SER A 285 15.77 0.48 -22.86
N ARG A 286 15.33 -0.23 -21.83
CA ARG A 286 14.86 -1.63 -21.92
C ARG A 286 13.79 -1.91 -20.89
N ILE A 287 12.94 -2.90 -21.16
CA ILE A 287 11.90 -3.35 -20.25
C ILE A 287 12.03 -4.86 -20.01
N VAL A 288 11.93 -5.28 -18.77
CA VAL A 288 11.99 -6.68 -18.38
C VAL A 288 10.75 -7.02 -17.54
N PHE A 289 10.10 -8.12 -17.85
CA PHE A 289 9.11 -8.74 -16.99
C PHE A 289 9.69 -10.04 -16.42
N VAL A 290 9.75 -10.16 -15.08
CA VAL A 290 10.23 -11.34 -14.36
C VAL A 290 9.06 -12.05 -13.69
N GLY A 291 8.95 -13.39 -13.85
CA GLY A 291 7.87 -14.17 -13.23
C GLY A 291 8.21 -15.64 -13.01
N ASP A 292 7.32 -16.37 -12.31
CA ASP A 292 7.48 -17.76 -11.88
C ASP A 292 7.17 -18.81 -12.96
N GLY A 293 6.82 -18.40 -14.16
CA GLY A 293 6.45 -19.31 -15.27
C GLY A 293 4.95 -19.60 -15.36
N ALA A 294 4.11 -19.00 -14.55
CA ALA A 294 2.67 -19.12 -14.65
C ALA A 294 2.15 -18.56 -16.00
N PRO A 295 1.39 -19.31 -16.80
CA PRO A 295 1.00 -18.89 -18.16
C PRO A 295 0.26 -17.55 -18.23
N TRP A 296 -0.50 -17.23 -17.18
CA TRP A 296 -1.27 -15.98 -17.11
C TRP A 296 -0.39 -14.72 -17.06
N ILE A 297 0.85 -14.84 -16.62
CA ILE A 297 1.80 -13.71 -16.57
C ILE A 297 2.21 -13.33 -17.99
N TRP A 298 2.58 -14.32 -18.79
CA TRP A 298 3.26 -14.08 -20.06
C TRP A 298 2.35 -13.45 -21.13
N SER A 299 1.11 -13.92 -21.26
CA SER A 299 0.15 -13.31 -22.19
C SER A 299 -0.13 -11.85 -21.85
N ARG A 300 -0.28 -11.54 -20.58
CA ARG A 300 -0.54 -10.16 -20.13
C ARG A 300 0.69 -9.27 -20.19
N ALA A 301 1.89 -9.82 -19.95
CA ALA A 301 3.15 -9.09 -20.15
C ALA A 301 3.35 -8.72 -21.61
N GLU A 302 2.99 -9.62 -22.54
CA GLU A 302 3.04 -9.35 -23.99
C GLU A 302 2.06 -8.25 -24.40
N GLU A 303 0.82 -8.29 -23.92
CA GLU A 303 -0.16 -7.22 -24.11
C GLU A 303 0.34 -5.87 -23.59
N LEU A 304 0.99 -5.87 -22.41
CA LEU A 304 1.57 -4.67 -21.82
C LEU A 304 2.70 -4.11 -22.70
N PHE A 305 3.61 -4.96 -23.19
CA PHE A 305 4.71 -4.57 -24.05
C PHE A 305 4.21 -3.97 -25.36
N ASN A 306 3.27 -4.61 -26.01
CA ASN A 306 2.69 -4.14 -27.27
C ASN A 306 1.91 -2.83 -27.12
N GLY A 307 1.30 -2.60 -25.95
CA GLY A 307 0.52 -1.39 -25.68
C GLY A 307 1.33 -0.17 -25.26
N TYR A 308 2.43 -0.36 -24.51
CA TYR A 308 3.15 0.76 -23.85
C TYR A 308 4.58 0.94 -24.32
N PHE A 309 5.20 -0.08 -24.92
CA PHE A 309 6.64 -0.10 -25.14
C PHE A 309 7.02 -0.44 -26.58
N GLN A 310 6.19 -0.05 -27.53
CA GLN A 310 6.48 -0.27 -28.96
C GLN A 310 7.83 0.31 -29.36
N GLY A 311 8.62 -0.50 -30.07
CA GLY A 311 9.95 -0.10 -30.56
C GLY A 311 11.07 -0.16 -29.50
N LYS A 312 10.77 -0.53 -28.25
CA LYS A 312 11.79 -0.71 -27.22
C LYS A 312 12.15 -2.20 -27.03
N PRO A 313 13.41 -2.51 -26.70
CA PRO A 313 13.80 -3.88 -26.34
C PRO A 313 13.04 -4.36 -25.11
N THR A 314 12.29 -5.46 -25.24
CA THR A 314 11.49 -6.07 -24.19
C THR A 314 11.93 -7.50 -23.93
N PHE A 315 11.97 -7.91 -22.66
CA PHE A 315 12.42 -9.24 -22.26
C PHE A 315 11.42 -9.85 -21.27
N GLN A 316 11.08 -11.12 -21.49
CA GLN A 316 10.36 -11.95 -20.55
C GLN A 316 11.36 -12.94 -19.93
N ILE A 317 11.53 -12.91 -18.62
CA ILE A 317 12.51 -13.74 -17.91
C ILE A 317 11.78 -14.60 -16.88
N LEU A 318 11.89 -15.92 -17.05
CA LEU A 318 11.43 -16.86 -16.05
C LEU A 318 12.43 -16.90 -14.91
N ASP A 319 11.96 -16.76 -13.67
CA ASP A 319 12.82 -16.80 -12.49
C ASP A 319 13.70 -18.07 -12.46
N TYR A 320 15.01 -17.87 -12.34
CA TYR A 320 15.99 -18.96 -12.33
C TYR A 320 15.81 -19.91 -11.15
N THR A 321 15.39 -19.39 -9.98
CA THR A 321 15.14 -20.23 -8.80
C THR A 321 13.98 -21.18 -9.04
N HIS A 322 12.89 -20.68 -9.63
CA HIS A 322 11.74 -21.52 -10.01
C HIS A 322 12.08 -22.51 -11.12
N ALA A 323 12.84 -22.11 -12.13
CA ALA A 323 13.33 -23.02 -13.16
C ALA A 323 14.21 -24.13 -12.59
N LYS A 324 15.11 -23.79 -11.65
CA LYS A 324 15.95 -24.73 -10.95
C LYS A 324 15.17 -25.69 -10.04
N GLN A 325 14.13 -25.21 -9.37
CA GLN A 325 13.21 -26.05 -8.59
C GLN A 325 12.50 -27.07 -9.51
N ALA A 326 11.94 -26.58 -10.63
CA ALA A 326 11.29 -27.46 -11.61
C ALA A 326 12.26 -28.49 -12.20
N LEU A 327 13.53 -28.13 -12.41
CA LEU A 327 14.58 -29.08 -12.82
C LEU A 327 14.87 -30.09 -11.72
N ASN A 328 14.97 -29.70 -10.48
CA ASN A 328 15.20 -30.62 -9.36
C ASN A 328 14.08 -31.66 -9.26
N GLU A 329 12.81 -31.33 -9.52
CA GLU A 329 11.72 -32.31 -9.56
C GLU A 329 11.91 -33.35 -10.67
N ILE A 330 12.55 -33.03 -11.79
CA ILE A 330 12.97 -33.99 -12.80
C ILE A 330 14.12 -34.86 -12.26
N LEU A 331 15.13 -34.22 -11.65
CA LEU A 331 16.33 -34.89 -11.15
C LEU A 331 16.05 -35.83 -9.96
N ASP A 332 14.99 -35.58 -9.20
CA ASP A 332 14.53 -36.45 -8.11
C ASP A 332 13.97 -37.78 -8.61
N LEU A 333 13.59 -37.86 -9.89
CA LEU A 333 13.20 -39.11 -10.53
C LEU A 333 14.40 -40.00 -10.87
N LEU A 334 15.66 -39.50 -10.80
CA LEU A 334 16.85 -40.31 -10.99
C LEU A 334 17.08 -41.27 -9.81
N PRO A 335 17.53 -42.52 -10.08
CA PRO A 335 17.87 -43.44 -9.01
C PRO A 335 18.90 -42.83 -8.04
N LYS A 336 18.67 -42.96 -6.74
CA LYS A 336 19.59 -42.43 -5.71
C LYS A 336 20.98 -43.09 -5.77
N LYS A 337 21.04 -44.34 -6.15
CA LYS A 337 22.29 -45.15 -6.27
C LYS A 337 22.98 -45.03 -7.63
N LEU A 338 22.57 -44.04 -8.47
CA LEU A 338 23.17 -43.85 -9.79
C LEU A 338 24.64 -43.45 -9.68
N GLN A 339 25.53 -44.21 -10.31
CA GLN A 339 26.93 -43.85 -10.40
C GLN A 339 27.13 -42.48 -11.07
N LYS A 340 27.98 -41.65 -10.53
CA LYS A 340 28.22 -40.26 -11.01
C LYS A 340 26.97 -39.33 -11.05
N ARG A 341 25.96 -39.61 -10.21
CA ARG A 341 24.72 -38.80 -10.10
C ARG A 341 25.01 -37.33 -9.96
N GLY A 342 25.98 -36.90 -9.15
CA GLY A 342 26.37 -35.50 -8.94
C GLY A 342 26.80 -34.84 -10.25
N LYS A 343 27.72 -35.46 -11.01
CA LYS A 343 28.19 -34.91 -12.30
C LYS A 343 27.04 -34.78 -13.33
N LEU A 344 26.10 -35.71 -13.30
CA LEU A 344 24.93 -35.66 -14.17
C LEU A 344 24.00 -34.50 -13.79
N ILE A 345 23.76 -34.28 -12.51
CA ILE A 345 22.98 -33.12 -12.00
C ILE A 345 23.63 -31.79 -12.41
N ASP A 346 24.95 -31.68 -12.27
CA ASP A 346 25.67 -30.46 -12.66
C ASP A 346 25.58 -30.21 -14.17
N SER A 347 25.64 -31.28 -14.99
CA SER A 347 25.45 -31.16 -16.44
C SER A 347 24.04 -30.63 -16.81
N PHE A 348 22.99 -31.11 -16.12
CA PHE A 348 21.62 -30.60 -16.30
C PHE A 348 21.50 -29.14 -15.91
N ARG A 349 22.10 -28.72 -14.78
CA ARG A 349 22.10 -27.34 -14.30
C ARG A 349 22.86 -26.41 -15.24
N GLN A 350 24.00 -26.85 -15.77
CA GLN A 350 24.77 -26.10 -16.74
C GLN A 350 23.96 -25.86 -18.03
N ARG A 351 23.29 -26.88 -18.56
CA ARG A 351 22.42 -26.73 -19.74
C ARG A 351 21.27 -25.75 -19.48
N LEU A 352 20.64 -25.84 -18.32
CA LEU A 352 19.62 -24.87 -17.92
C LEU A 352 20.18 -23.44 -17.90
N TRP A 353 21.39 -23.27 -17.35
CA TRP A 353 22.03 -21.95 -17.26
C TRP A 353 22.33 -21.32 -18.62
N VAL A 354 22.80 -22.12 -19.58
CA VAL A 354 23.09 -21.62 -20.92
C VAL A 354 21.85 -21.60 -21.85
N GLY A 355 20.69 -22.06 -21.35
CA GLY A 355 19.44 -22.05 -22.11
C GLY A 355 19.30 -23.22 -23.10
N ASP A 356 20.14 -24.26 -22.98
CA ASP A 356 20.07 -25.46 -23.83
C ASP A 356 18.95 -26.40 -23.36
N ILE A 357 17.72 -25.98 -23.61
CA ILE A 357 16.52 -26.72 -23.18
C ILE A 357 16.31 -28.00 -23.99
N GLU A 358 16.64 -28.01 -25.26
CA GLU A 358 16.63 -29.18 -26.12
C GLU A 358 17.61 -30.24 -25.62
N GLY A 359 18.84 -29.84 -25.28
CA GLY A 359 19.84 -30.75 -24.70
C GLY A 359 19.43 -31.35 -23.34
N ILE A 360 18.65 -30.62 -22.53
CA ILE A 360 18.01 -31.19 -21.34
C ILE A 360 17.06 -32.34 -21.73
N GLY A 361 16.26 -32.15 -22.78
CA GLY A 361 15.38 -33.18 -23.31
C GLY A 361 16.12 -34.46 -23.77
N GLU A 362 17.24 -34.29 -24.50
CA GLU A 362 18.08 -35.40 -24.92
C GLU A 362 18.70 -36.13 -23.70
N MET A 363 19.21 -35.42 -22.73
CA MET A 363 19.73 -36.01 -21.50
C MET A 363 18.66 -36.81 -20.75
N ILE A 364 17.40 -36.36 -20.74
CA ILE A 364 16.29 -37.12 -20.16
C ILE A 364 16.08 -38.44 -20.92
N LYS A 365 16.09 -38.41 -22.27
CA LYS A 365 15.91 -39.61 -23.09
C LYS A 365 16.99 -40.66 -22.82
N VAL A 366 18.23 -40.25 -22.61
CA VAL A 366 19.38 -41.13 -22.37
C VAL A 366 19.38 -41.66 -20.93
N ASN A 367 19.17 -40.82 -19.93
CA ASN A 367 19.46 -41.18 -18.53
C ASN A 367 18.25 -41.69 -17.75
N PHE A 368 17.02 -41.55 -18.27
CA PHE A 368 15.80 -42.01 -17.60
C PHE A 368 15.19 -43.20 -18.35
N LYS A 369 14.50 -44.10 -17.63
CA LYS A 369 13.85 -45.28 -18.19
C LYS A 369 12.39 -45.40 -17.80
N GLY A 370 11.59 -46.11 -18.58
CA GLY A 370 10.21 -46.49 -18.26
C GLY A 370 9.30 -45.32 -17.86
N LYS A 371 8.60 -45.47 -16.74
CA LYS A 371 7.67 -44.49 -16.20
C LYS A 371 8.35 -43.16 -15.84
N GLN A 372 9.56 -43.19 -15.30
CA GLN A 372 10.33 -42.03 -14.91
C GLN A 372 10.69 -41.16 -16.12
N ARG A 373 11.14 -41.77 -17.25
CA ARG A 373 11.38 -41.07 -18.51
C ARG A 373 10.12 -40.34 -18.98
N ARG A 374 8.98 -41.01 -18.98
CA ARG A 374 7.71 -40.44 -19.40
C ARG A 374 7.32 -39.20 -18.54
N MET A 375 7.46 -39.33 -17.21
CA MET A 375 7.19 -38.23 -16.29
C MET A 375 8.15 -37.06 -16.51
N ALA A 376 9.43 -37.30 -16.62
CA ALA A 376 10.45 -36.27 -16.87
C ALA A 376 10.24 -35.55 -18.21
N LEU A 377 9.98 -36.30 -19.28
CA LEU A 377 9.68 -35.71 -20.61
C LEU A 377 8.38 -34.93 -20.63
N ASN A 378 7.36 -35.37 -19.90
CA ASN A 378 6.11 -34.59 -19.79
C ASN A 378 6.34 -33.24 -19.10
N LYS A 379 7.11 -33.21 -18.01
CA LYS A 379 7.47 -31.96 -17.34
C LYS A 379 8.39 -31.10 -18.19
N TRP A 380 9.38 -31.67 -18.85
CA TRP A 380 10.23 -30.97 -19.80
C TRP A 380 9.42 -30.30 -20.91
N LYS A 381 8.50 -31.03 -21.56
CA LYS A 381 7.65 -30.51 -22.64
C LYS A 381 6.72 -29.39 -22.16
N ASN A 382 6.06 -29.57 -21.01
CA ASN A 382 5.01 -28.70 -20.54
C ASN A 382 5.52 -27.45 -19.81
N TYR A 383 6.73 -27.48 -19.28
CA TYR A 383 7.32 -26.36 -18.55
C TYR A 383 8.54 -25.78 -19.28
N PHE A 384 9.57 -26.58 -19.51
CA PHE A 384 10.84 -26.06 -20.05
C PHE A 384 10.72 -25.68 -21.54
N LEU A 385 10.21 -26.57 -22.37
CA LEU A 385 10.10 -26.31 -23.79
C LEU A 385 9.16 -25.12 -24.11
N LYS A 386 8.08 -24.97 -23.34
CA LYS A 386 7.15 -23.84 -23.50
C LYS A 386 7.75 -22.49 -23.09
N ASN A 387 8.77 -22.50 -22.25
CA ASN A 387 9.40 -21.28 -21.71
C ASN A 387 10.86 -21.12 -22.16
N LYS A 388 11.32 -21.84 -23.19
CA LYS A 388 12.72 -21.88 -23.59
C LYS A 388 13.33 -20.49 -23.83
N ASP A 389 12.59 -19.60 -24.49
CA ASP A 389 13.05 -18.26 -24.80
C ASP A 389 13.18 -17.35 -23.57
N ARG A 390 12.56 -17.73 -22.46
CA ARG A 390 12.59 -17.02 -21.15
C ARG A 390 13.67 -17.55 -20.22
N MET A 391 14.46 -18.54 -20.63
CA MET A 391 15.46 -19.24 -19.82
C MET A 391 16.89 -19.06 -20.34
N GLN A 392 17.19 -17.99 -21.06
CA GLN A 392 18.53 -17.69 -21.60
C GLN A 392 19.41 -16.99 -20.56
N TYR A 393 19.60 -17.62 -19.38
CA TYR A 393 20.19 -16.97 -18.19
C TYR A 393 21.62 -16.47 -18.40
N SER A 394 22.47 -17.24 -19.09
CA SER A 394 23.82 -16.82 -19.43
C SER A 394 23.82 -15.56 -20.28
N GLN A 395 22.95 -15.48 -21.28
CA GLN A 395 22.79 -14.32 -22.14
C GLN A 395 22.22 -13.13 -21.35
N PHE A 396 21.18 -13.34 -20.53
CA PHE A 396 20.60 -12.30 -19.68
C PHE A 396 21.64 -11.72 -18.72
N LYS A 397 22.51 -12.57 -18.14
CA LYS A 397 23.62 -12.12 -17.29
C LYS A 397 24.61 -11.24 -18.06
N THR A 398 25.00 -11.64 -19.25
CA THR A 398 25.89 -10.83 -20.10
C THR A 398 25.27 -9.48 -20.45
N MET A 399 23.94 -9.43 -20.63
CA MET A 399 23.17 -8.22 -20.90
C MET A 399 22.89 -7.39 -19.64
N ARG A 400 23.37 -7.80 -18.47
CA ARG A 400 23.12 -7.14 -17.16
C ARG A 400 21.62 -7.09 -16.80
N LEU A 401 20.84 -8.08 -17.24
CA LEU A 401 19.42 -8.22 -16.88
C LEU A 401 19.24 -9.07 -15.61
N PRO A 402 18.18 -8.87 -14.84
CA PRO A 402 17.89 -9.69 -13.66
C PRO A 402 17.57 -11.13 -14.09
N GLN A 403 18.02 -12.11 -13.28
CA GLN A 403 17.74 -13.54 -13.53
C GLN A 403 16.70 -14.12 -12.58
N GLY A 404 16.22 -13.34 -11.63
CA GLY A 404 15.29 -13.82 -10.60
C GLY A 404 14.31 -12.78 -10.10
N SER A 405 13.26 -13.25 -9.45
CA SER A 405 12.16 -12.48 -8.87
C SER A 405 12.39 -12.11 -7.39
N GLY A 406 13.62 -12.13 -6.90
CA GLY A 406 13.93 -11.89 -5.49
C GLY A 406 13.39 -10.58 -4.92
N SER A 407 13.23 -9.54 -5.75
CA SER A 407 12.58 -8.27 -5.38
C SER A 407 11.10 -8.49 -5.06
N VAL A 408 10.37 -9.26 -5.87
CA VAL A 408 8.95 -9.59 -5.68
C VAL A 408 8.77 -10.50 -4.46
N GLU A 409 9.60 -11.53 -4.31
CA GLU A 409 9.57 -12.43 -3.15
C GLU A 409 9.80 -11.67 -1.84
N SER A 410 10.81 -10.78 -1.82
CA SER A 410 11.08 -9.90 -0.68
C SER A 410 9.90 -8.97 -0.39
N ALA A 411 9.26 -8.40 -1.42
CA ALA A 411 8.08 -7.56 -1.27
C ALA A 411 6.88 -8.35 -0.70
N ILE A 412 6.61 -9.56 -1.21
CA ILE A 412 5.57 -10.46 -0.67
C ILE A 412 5.80 -10.75 0.81
N ARG A 413 7.04 -11.09 1.19
CA ARG A 413 7.38 -11.31 2.60
C ARG A 413 7.04 -10.10 3.45
N ARG A 414 7.49 -8.91 3.04
CA ARG A 414 7.35 -7.67 3.83
C ARG A 414 5.93 -7.09 3.81
N VAL A 415 5.28 -7.05 2.64
CA VAL A 415 3.94 -6.47 2.49
C VAL A 415 2.87 -7.42 2.98
N ILE A 416 2.93 -8.71 2.60
CA ILE A 416 1.87 -9.69 2.84
C ILE A 416 2.17 -10.53 4.08
N ASN A 417 3.28 -11.29 4.09
CA ASN A 417 3.47 -12.37 5.04
C ASN A 417 3.63 -11.87 6.48
N LEU A 418 4.44 -10.83 6.71
CA LEU A 418 4.73 -10.32 8.05
C LEU A 418 3.51 -9.74 8.78
N ARG A 419 2.44 -9.37 8.07
CA ARG A 419 1.25 -8.78 8.69
C ARG A 419 -0.04 -9.54 8.42
N LEU A 420 -0.28 -9.93 7.15
CA LEU A 420 -1.57 -10.48 6.77
C LEU A 420 -1.62 -12.01 6.89
N LYS A 421 -0.46 -12.69 6.86
CA LYS A 421 -0.37 -14.16 6.98
C LYS A 421 -0.10 -14.66 8.40
N SER A 422 0.03 -13.77 9.40
CA SER A 422 0.34 -14.16 10.78
C SER A 422 -0.72 -15.10 11.38
N CYS A 423 -0.31 -15.90 12.38
CA CYS A 423 -1.19 -16.82 13.10
C CYS A 423 -2.40 -16.08 13.67
N GLY A 424 -3.59 -16.71 13.57
CA GLY A 424 -4.84 -16.10 14.06
C GLY A 424 -5.38 -14.93 13.23
N SER A 425 -4.70 -14.50 12.18
CA SER A 425 -5.15 -13.39 11.33
C SER A 425 -6.12 -13.85 10.25
N PHE A 426 -7.29 -13.22 10.23
CA PHE A 426 -8.35 -13.45 9.24
C PHE A 426 -8.86 -12.12 8.73
N TRP A 427 -8.94 -11.94 7.42
CA TRP A 427 -9.19 -10.65 6.81
C TRP A 427 -10.51 -10.62 6.07
N LYS A 428 -11.32 -9.60 6.28
CA LYS A 428 -12.34 -9.24 5.29
C LYS A 428 -11.65 -8.72 4.04
N LYS A 429 -12.20 -9.02 2.87
CA LYS A 429 -11.59 -8.66 1.58
C LYS A 429 -11.25 -7.18 1.49
N GLU A 430 -12.19 -6.31 1.91
CA GLU A 430 -12.04 -4.85 1.86
C GLU A 430 -10.90 -4.37 2.76
N ASN A 431 -10.82 -4.91 3.99
CA ASN A 431 -9.75 -4.55 4.92
C ASN A 431 -8.39 -5.07 4.44
N ALA A 432 -8.35 -6.27 3.84
CA ALA A 432 -7.13 -6.82 3.27
C ALA A 432 -6.62 -5.91 2.12
N GLU A 433 -7.52 -5.45 1.24
CA GLU A 433 -7.19 -4.55 0.14
C GLU A 433 -6.56 -3.25 0.64
N ILE A 434 -7.16 -2.61 1.65
CA ILE A 434 -6.62 -1.40 2.30
C ILE A 434 -5.22 -1.65 2.88
N TYR A 435 -5.05 -2.73 3.64
CA TYR A 435 -3.77 -3.04 4.26
C TYR A 435 -2.70 -3.39 3.22
N LEU A 436 -3.04 -4.12 2.18
CA LEU A 436 -2.13 -4.44 1.07
C LEU A 436 -1.64 -3.15 0.41
N PHE A 437 -2.55 -2.24 0.06
CA PHE A 437 -2.21 -0.97 -0.56
C PHE A 437 -1.35 -0.10 0.36
N LEU A 438 -1.81 0.22 1.58
CA LEU A 438 -1.09 1.10 2.50
C LEU A 438 0.29 0.55 2.88
N ARG A 439 0.40 -0.76 3.10
CA ARG A 439 1.70 -1.39 3.36
C ARG A 439 2.62 -1.32 2.15
N SER A 440 2.09 -1.46 0.94
CA SER A 440 2.87 -1.31 -0.29
C SER A 440 3.50 0.08 -0.36
N GLN A 441 2.71 1.15 -0.08
CA GLN A 441 3.23 2.52 -0.08
C GLN A 441 4.33 2.73 0.99
N LEU A 442 4.12 2.18 2.17
CA LEU A 442 5.09 2.35 3.26
C LEU A 442 6.39 1.55 3.02
N ILE A 443 6.27 0.29 2.61
CA ILE A 443 7.41 -0.62 2.41
C ILE A 443 8.25 -0.26 1.18
N SER A 444 7.63 0.30 0.14
CA SER A 444 8.35 0.81 -1.03
C SER A 444 9.08 2.12 -0.78
N GLY A 445 8.79 2.84 0.31
CA GLY A 445 9.33 4.16 0.58
C GLY A 445 8.51 5.33 0.02
N ARG A 446 7.33 5.05 -0.58
CA ARG A 446 6.48 6.07 -1.21
C ARG A 446 5.46 6.71 -0.26
N TRP A 447 5.52 6.42 1.03
CA TRP A 447 4.53 6.88 2.01
C TRP A 447 4.35 8.40 2.03
N ASN A 448 5.45 9.16 2.02
CA ASN A 448 5.38 10.62 2.14
C ASN A 448 4.71 11.24 0.91
N VAL A 449 5.13 10.84 -0.30
CA VAL A 449 4.51 11.28 -1.56
C VAL A 449 3.04 10.89 -1.63
N PHE A 450 2.72 9.65 -1.26
CA PHE A 450 1.35 9.17 -1.16
C PHE A 450 0.52 10.04 -0.21
N PHE A 451 1.03 10.32 0.99
CA PHE A 451 0.25 11.02 2.01
C PHE A 451 0.09 12.51 1.68
N GLU A 452 1.11 13.14 1.11
CA GLU A 452 1.02 14.52 0.60
C GLU A 452 -0.02 14.64 -0.52
N ASN A 453 0.04 13.76 -1.52
CA ASN A 453 -0.95 13.72 -2.59
C ASN A 453 -2.37 13.43 -2.06
N LEU A 454 -2.48 12.61 -1.01
CA LEU A 454 -3.76 12.31 -0.36
C LEU A 454 -4.35 13.57 0.27
N ILE A 455 -3.56 14.33 1.03
CA ILE A 455 -4.00 15.61 1.64
C ILE A 455 -4.46 16.59 0.55
N ASN A 456 -3.67 16.74 -0.51
CA ASN A 456 -3.98 17.66 -1.61
C ASN A 456 -5.28 17.29 -2.36
N ARG A 457 -5.66 16.01 -2.36
CA ARG A 457 -6.87 15.50 -3.03
C ARG A 457 -8.11 15.41 -2.14
N LEU A 458 -8.02 15.75 -0.86
CA LEU A 458 -9.19 15.75 0.03
C LEU A 458 -10.32 16.67 -0.47
N ASP A 459 -9.99 17.62 -1.34
CA ASP A 459 -10.94 18.58 -1.90
C ASP A 459 -11.52 18.24 -3.26
N ASP A 460 -10.88 17.34 -4.01
CA ASP A 460 -11.30 17.06 -5.37
C ASP A 460 -12.71 16.45 -5.39
N ASN A 461 -13.61 17.13 -6.11
CA ASN A 461 -15.01 16.70 -6.25
C ASN A 461 -15.13 15.29 -6.85
N GLU A 462 -14.14 14.85 -7.62
CA GLU A 462 -14.05 13.51 -8.18
C GLU A 462 -13.91 12.43 -7.09
N TYR A 463 -13.22 12.75 -6.00
CA TYR A 463 -13.02 11.81 -4.90
C TYR A 463 -14.32 11.29 -4.29
N GLN A 464 -15.31 12.18 -4.04
CA GLN A 464 -16.59 11.74 -3.46
C GLN A 464 -17.54 11.07 -4.49
N ALA A 465 -17.41 11.43 -5.78
CA ALA A 465 -18.12 10.76 -6.85
C ALA A 465 -17.57 9.34 -7.08
N ASP A 466 -16.25 9.16 -7.05
CA ASP A 466 -15.58 7.86 -7.20
C ASP A 466 -15.81 6.93 -6.02
N ILE A 467 -15.92 7.44 -4.80
CA ILE A 467 -16.36 6.64 -3.64
C ILE A 467 -17.74 6.05 -3.87
N LYS A 468 -18.68 6.78 -4.49
CA LYS A 468 -20.05 6.31 -4.76
C LYS A 468 -20.15 5.48 -6.03
N SER A 469 -19.32 5.73 -7.04
CA SER A 469 -19.33 5.04 -8.34
C SER A 469 -18.44 3.80 -8.34
N ASN A 470 -17.42 3.77 -7.49
CA ASN A 470 -16.45 2.69 -7.45
C ASN A 470 -17.13 1.42 -6.88
N SER A 471 -17.14 0.36 -7.67
CA SER A 471 -17.68 -0.95 -7.29
C SER A 471 -17.06 -1.52 -6.01
N TYR A 472 -15.95 -0.97 -5.55
CA TYR A 472 -15.27 -1.28 -4.28
C TYR A 472 -16.11 -0.93 -3.05
N LEU A 473 -16.93 0.13 -3.12
CA LEU A 473 -17.74 0.60 -1.99
C LEU A 473 -19.15 0.00 -1.97
N LYS A 474 -19.62 -0.57 -3.07
CA LYS A 474 -20.85 -1.38 -3.08
C LYS A 474 -20.76 -2.64 -2.21
N TRP A 475 -19.56 -2.97 -1.70
CA TRP A 475 -19.33 -4.10 -0.80
C TRP A 475 -19.32 -3.72 0.69
N ALA A 476 -19.35 -2.41 1.02
CA ALA A 476 -19.36 -1.90 2.39
C ALA A 476 -20.75 -1.48 2.90
N ALA A 477 -21.79 -1.53 2.07
CA ALA A 477 -23.18 -1.27 2.44
C ALA A 477 -23.95 -2.53 2.90
#